data_aa2c2d906065f22fe09cd7506950fc91
#
_entry.id   aa2c2d906065f22fe09cd7506950fc91
#
_cell.length_a   1.000
_cell.length_b   1.000
_cell.length_c   1.000
_cell.angle_alpha   90.00
_cell.angle_beta   90.00
_cell.angle_gamma   90.00
#
_symmetry.space_group_name_H-M   'P 1'
#
loop_
_entity.id
_entity.type
_entity.pdbx_description
1 polymer ?
#
loop_
_entity_poly.entity_id
_entity_poly.type
_entity_poly.pdbx_seq_one_letter_code
_entity_poly.pdbx_strand_id
1 'polypeptide(L)'
;MKIDFDPAKDLANQAQHGVSLALAGELDWDAALVWVDDRFEYDELRMIALAPKTETLYYVAFVDRGEVQRVISLRRATRREVKYYVENI
;
A
#
# COMPACT_ATOMS: atom_id res chain seq x y z
N MET A 1 11.90 -0.34 -7.04
CA MET A 1 11.47 -1.14 -5.87
C MET A 1 10.96 -2.48 -6.32
N LYS A 2 11.45 -3.54 -5.73
CA LYS A 2 10.92 -4.88 -5.98
C LYS A 2 9.73 -5.13 -5.10
N ILE A 3 8.65 -5.66 -5.68
CA ILE A 3 7.47 -6.07 -4.93
C ILE A 3 7.23 -7.55 -5.11
N ASP A 4 6.53 -8.13 -4.15
CA ASP A 4 6.13 -9.52 -4.12
C ASP A 4 4.73 -9.58 -3.47
N PHE A 5 3.97 -10.62 -3.76
CA PHE A 5 2.64 -10.83 -3.17
C PHE A 5 2.16 -12.25 -3.40
N ASP A 6 1.19 -12.67 -2.59
CA ASP A 6 0.53 -13.95 -2.73
C ASP A 6 -0.52 -13.86 -3.86
N PRO A 7 -0.45 -14.73 -4.90
CA PRO A 7 -1.42 -14.70 -6.00
C PRO A 7 -2.87 -14.86 -5.55
N ALA A 8 -3.14 -15.66 -4.52
CA ALA A 8 -4.50 -15.82 -4.00
C ALA A 8 -5.01 -14.52 -3.36
N LYS A 9 -4.14 -13.82 -2.63
CA LYS A 9 -4.48 -12.51 -2.07
C LYS A 9 -4.68 -11.46 -3.15
N ASP A 10 -3.93 -11.54 -4.24
CA ASP A 10 -4.10 -10.65 -5.37
C ASP A 10 -5.49 -10.79 -5.99
N LEU A 11 -5.94 -12.03 -6.22
CA LEU A 11 -7.28 -12.27 -6.73
C LEU A 11 -8.36 -11.72 -5.80
N ALA A 12 -8.22 -11.95 -4.50
CA ALA A 12 -9.14 -11.43 -3.51
C ALA A 12 -9.14 -9.90 -3.48
N ASN A 13 -7.97 -9.28 -3.62
CA ASN A 13 -7.84 -7.83 -3.65
C ASN A 13 -8.53 -7.23 -4.87
N GLN A 14 -8.37 -7.86 -6.03
CA GLN A 14 -9.04 -7.43 -7.25
C GLN A 14 -10.56 -7.52 -7.12
N ALA A 15 -11.06 -8.61 -6.53
CA ALA A 15 -12.49 -8.79 -6.29
C ALA A 15 -13.06 -7.75 -5.34
N GLN A 16 -12.32 -7.42 -4.27
CA GLN A 16 -12.77 -6.50 -3.23
C GLN A 16 -12.58 -5.03 -3.58
N HIS A 17 -11.47 -4.69 -4.20
CA HIS A 17 -11.06 -3.30 -4.41
C HIS A 17 -10.90 -2.90 -5.88
N GLY A 18 -11.01 -3.83 -6.80
CA GLY A 18 -10.92 -3.56 -8.24
C GLY A 18 -9.52 -3.29 -8.76
N VAL A 19 -8.49 -3.53 -7.96
CA VAL A 19 -7.09 -3.31 -8.35
C VAL A 19 -6.22 -4.49 -7.98
N SER A 20 -5.18 -4.73 -8.79
CA SER A 20 -4.19 -5.75 -8.52
C SER A 20 -3.14 -5.26 -7.54
N LEU A 21 -2.61 -6.15 -6.70
CA LEU A 21 -1.46 -5.84 -5.83
C LEU A 21 -0.22 -5.48 -6.65
N ALA A 22 -0.13 -5.91 -7.89
CA ALA A 22 0.98 -5.56 -8.79
C ALA A 22 1.06 -4.05 -9.06
N LEU A 23 -0.04 -3.32 -8.89
CA LEU A 23 -0.06 -1.86 -9.04
C LEU A 23 0.93 -1.17 -8.10
N ALA A 24 1.26 -1.79 -6.97
CA ALA A 24 2.23 -1.23 -6.02
C ALA A 24 3.59 -0.94 -6.67
N GLY A 25 3.98 -1.70 -7.69
CA GLY A 25 5.23 -1.46 -8.42
C GLY A 25 5.20 -0.21 -9.30
N GLU A 26 4.03 0.36 -9.53
CA GLU A 26 3.84 1.53 -10.39
C GLU A 26 3.61 2.83 -9.60
N LEU A 27 3.53 2.76 -8.28
CA LEU A 27 3.28 3.92 -7.44
C LEU A 27 4.55 4.76 -7.27
N ASP A 28 4.37 6.05 -7.02
CA ASP A 28 5.48 6.95 -6.70
C ASP A 28 5.80 6.84 -5.21
N TRP A 29 6.72 5.94 -4.88
CA TRP A 29 7.13 5.71 -3.49
C TRP A 29 7.97 6.85 -2.93
N ASP A 30 8.63 7.65 -3.78
CA ASP A 30 9.38 8.81 -3.32
C ASP A 30 8.46 9.89 -2.77
N ALA A 31 7.21 9.91 -3.23
CA ALA A 31 6.20 10.85 -2.73
C ALA A 31 5.28 10.22 -1.68
N ALA A 32 5.56 9.02 -1.20
CA ALA A 32 4.70 8.32 -0.26
C ALA A 32 4.88 8.81 1.17
N LEU A 33 3.77 8.80 1.93
CA LEU A 33 3.81 8.82 3.38
C LEU A 33 3.76 7.38 3.87
N VAL A 34 4.69 7.00 4.76
CA VAL A 34 4.80 5.63 5.25
C VAL A 34 4.86 5.63 6.77
N TRP A 35 4.12 4.72 7.40
CA TRP A 35 4.17 4.55 8.87
C TRP A 35 3.96 3.09 9.24
N VAL A 36 4.32 2.75 10.48
CA VAL A 36 4.11 1.41 11.02
C VAL A 36 2.63 1.21 11.35
N ASP A 37 2.07 0.09 10.92
CA ASP A 37 0.72 -0.31 11.32
C ASP A 37 0.78 -1.02 12.67
N ASP A 38 0.50 -0.28 13.73
CA ASP A 38 0.55 -0.74 15.11
C ASP A 38 -0.82 -1.08 15.71
N ARG A 39 -1.87 -1.10 14.88
CA ARG A 39 -3.24 -1.36 15.33
C ARG A 39 -3.42 -2.77 15.89
N PHE A 40 -2.62 -3.70 15.44
CA PHE A 40 -2.67 -5.11 15.84
C PHE A 40 -1.25 -5.64 16.04
N GLU A 41 -1.14 -6.75 16.78
CA GLU A 41 0.11 -7.50 16.80
C GLU A 41 0.13 -8.41 15.57
N TYR A 42 1.20 -8.28 14.80
CA TYR A 42 1.45 -9.11 13.60
C TYR A 42 2.74 -9.89 13.81
N ASP A 43 2.85 -11.05 13.18
CA ASP A 43 4.09 -11.84 13.22
C ASP A 43 5.27 -11.09 12.60
N GLU A 44 4.98 -10.28 11.58
CA GLU A 44 5.96 -9.40 10.95
C GLU A 44 5.49 -7.95 11.08
N LEU A 45 6.45 -7.02 11.07
CA LEU A 45 6.14 -5.59 11.11
C LEU A 45 5.42 -5.18 9.83
N ARG A 46 4.17 -4.75 9.96
CA ARG A 46 3.39 -4.22 8.84
C ARG A 46 3.54 -2.72 8.73
N MET A 47 3.63 -2.28 7.49
CA MET A 47 3.72 -0.87 7.13
C MET A 47 2.49 -0.46 6.35
N ILE A 48 2.13 0.81 6.50
CA ILE A 48 1.09 1.45 5.69
C ILE A 48 1.75 2.56 4.87
N ALA A 49 1.37 2.67 3.61
CA ALA A 49 1.77 3.78 2.77
C ALA A 49 0.56 4.43 2.12
N LEU A 50 0.60 5.75 2.00
CA LEU A 50 -0.23 6.50 1.09
C LEU A 50 0.68 6.95 -0.05
N ALA A 51 0.51 6.36 -1.23
CA ALA A 51 1.40 6.56 -2.36
C ALA A 51 0.61 6.92 -3.62
N PRO A 52 1.02 7.96 -4.34
CA PRO A 52 0.29 8.40 -5.53
C PRO A 52 0.73 7.67 -6.80
N LYS A 53 -0.19 7.60 -7.74
CA LYS A 53 0.09 7.34 -9.14
C LYS A 53 -0.73 8.35 -9.94
N THR A 54 -0.05 9.25 -10.66
CA THR A 54 -0.70 10.37 -11.33
C THR A 54 -1.61 11.13 -10.36
N GLU A 55 -2.90 11.22 -10.60
CA GLU A 55 -3.85 11.98 -9.78
C GLU A 55 -4.56 11.13 -8.73
N THR A 56 -4.24 9.85 -8.63
CA THR A 56 -4.89 8.93 -7.69
C THR A 56 -3.95 8.56 -6.56
N LEU A 57 -4.46 8.64 -5.34
CA LEU A 57 -3.74 8.20 -4.14
C LEU A 57 -4.19 6.80 -3.75
N TYR A 58 -3.25 5.94 -3.40
CA TYR A 58 -3.52 4.56 -2.98
C TYR A 58 -3.05 4.32 -1.56
N TYR A 59 -3.81 3.49 -0.87
CA TYR A 59 -3.49 2.99 0.46
C TYR A 59 -2.92 1.58 0.30
N VAL A 60 -1.71 1.36 0.78
CA VAL A 60 -0.99 0.09 0.63
C VAL A 60 -0.59 -0.43 1.99
N ALA A 61 -0.95 -1.69 2.28
CA ALA A 61 -0.41 -2.40 3.43
C ALA A 61 0.65 -3.38 2.93
N PHE A 62 1.82 -3.37 3.55
CA PHE A 62 2.94 -4.20 3.11
C PHE A 62 3.88 -4.54 4.26
N VAL A 63 4.71 -5.56 4.03
CA VAL A 63 5.82 -5.91 4.92
C VAL A 63 7.11 -5.56 4.23
N ASP A 64 7.96 -4.80 4.90
CA ASP A 64 9.28 -4.44 4.38
C ASP A 64 10.25 -5.59 4.66
N ARG A 65 10.71 -6.25 3.61
CA ARG A 65 11.68 -7.36 3.68
C ARG A 65 13.03 -6.97 3.11
N GLY A 66 13.44 -5.71 3.29
CA GLY A 66 14.69 -5.19 2.77
C GLY A 66 14.55 -4.77 1.31
N GLU A 67 15.10 -5.56 0.40
CA GLU A 67 15.06 -5.25 -1.03
C GLU A 67 13.69 -5.50 -1.67
N VAL A 68 12.84 -6.28 -1.00
CA VAL A 68 11.52 -6.66 -1.51
C VAL A 68 10.45 -6.19 -0.55
N GLN A 69 9.39 -5.57 -1.09
CA GLN A 69 8.22 -5.19 -0.34
C GLN A 69 7.11 -6.22 -0.60
N ARG A 70 6.68 -6.91 0.46
CA ARG A 70 5.60 -7.91 0.37
C ARG A 70 4.27 -7.20 0.51
N VAL A 71 3.55 -7.02 -0.59
CA VAL A 71 2.27 -6.29 -0.60
C VAL A 71 1.15 -7.18 -0.08
N ILE A 72 0.42 -6.68 0.91
CA ILE A 72 -0.67 -7.41 1.59
C ILE A 72 -2.03 -6.98 1.04
N SER A 73 -2.25 -5.67 0.90
CA SER A 73 -3.49 -5.13 0.33
C SER A 73 -3.23 -3.77 -0.32
N LEU A 74 -4.09 -3.43 -1.27
CA LEU A 74 -3.99 -2.17 -2.00
C LEU A 74 -5.38 -1.72 -2.42
N ARG A 75 -5.69 -0.48 -2.15
CA ARG A 75 -6.96 0.14 -2.53
C ARG A 75 -6.78 1.63 -2.76
N ARG A 76 -7.77 2.25 -3.37
CA ARG A 76 -7.78 3.71 -3.46
C ARG A 76 -7.93 4.30 -2.07
N ALA A 77 -7.28 5.42 -1.84
CA ALA A 77 -7.40 6.15 -0.58
C ALA A 77 -8.80 6.74 -0.43
N THR A 78 -9.27 6.82 0.81
CA THR A 78 -10.51 7.51 1.15
C THR A 78 -10.28 9.03 1.12
N ARG A 79 -11.38 9.81 1.14
CA ARG A 79 -11.27 11.27 1.23
C ARG A 79 -10.49 11.72 2.46
N ARG A 80 -10.70 11.06 3.59
CA ARG A 80 -9.99 11.35 4.84
C ARG A 80 -8.49 11.09 4.68
N GLU A 81 -8.13 10.01 4.01
CA GLU A 81 -6.74 9.67 3.75
C GLU A 81 -6.08 10.66 2.80
N VAL A 82 -6.78 11.08 1.76
CA VAL A 82 -6.29 12.11 0.84
C VAL A 82 -6.02 13.43 1.60
N LYS A 83 -6.96 13.82 2.44
CA LYS A 83 -6.80 15.04 3.26
C LYS A 83 -5.58 14.93 4.17
N TYR A 84 -5.42 13.78 4.84
CA TYR A 84 -4.28 13.52 5.70
C TYR A 84 -2.96 13.60 4.90
N TYR A 85 -2.93 13.01 3.72
CA TYR A 85 -1.76 13.03 2.85
C TYR A 85 -1.38 14.46 2.47
N VAL A 86 -2.34 15.24 2.00
CA VAL A 86 -2.10 16.64 1.58
C VAL A 86 -1.59 17.50 2.74
N GLU A 87 -2.09 17.26 3.96
CA GLU A 87 -1.69 18.04 5.15
C GLU A 87 -0.32 17.64 5.69
N ASN A 88 0.22 16.48 5.29
CA ASN A 88 1.44 15.92 5.88
C ASN A 88 2.59 15.69 4.90
N ILE A 89 2.43 16.05 3.65
CA ILE A 89 3.51 15.95 2.68
C ILE A 89 4.39 17.19 2.70
#